data_4e192bdba2f9dcb1a11c0f6d9daeda58
#
_entry.id   4e192bdba2f9dcb1a11c0f6d9daeda58
#
_cell.length_a   1.000
_cell.length_b   1.000
_cell.length_c   1.000
_cell.angle_alpha   90.00
_cell.angle_beta   90.00
_cell.angle_gamma   90.00
#
_symmetry.space_group_name_H-M   'P 1'
#
loop_
_entity.id
_entity.type
_entity.pdbx_description
1 polymer ?
#
loop_
_entity_poly.entity_id
_entity_poly.type
_entity_poly.pdbx_seq_one_letter_code
_entity_poly.pdbx_strand_id
1 'polypeptide(L)' 'MQNPAAQYCKAVGGTNLIAINSNGAEENLCTFSDNSFVNSWDLFYKRFPKSNLR' A
#
# COMPACT_ATOMS: atom_id res chain seq x y z
N MET A 1 -15.92 4.58 -1.53
CA MET A 1 -15.09 4.25 -2.69
C MET A 1 -13.95 3.36 -2.29
N GLN A 2 -13.67 2.36 -3.08
CA GLN A 2 -12.63 1.40 -2.75
C GLN A 2 -11.26 1.91 -3.19
N ASN A 3 -10.29 1.68 -2.35
CA ASN A 3 -8.91 2.01 -2.66
C ASN A 3 -8.24 0.77 -3.24
N PRO A 4 -7.87 0.76 -4.53
CA PRO A 4 -7.33 -0.46 -5.13
C PRO A 4 -6.02 -0.92 -4.47
N ALA A 5 -5.20 0.01 -3.99
CA ALA A 5 -3.99 -0.38 -3.29
C ALA A 5 -4.30 -1.08 -1.98
N ALA A 6 -5.32 -0.59 -1.26
CA ALA A 6 -5.72 -1.23 -0.01
C ALA A 6 -6.30 -2.62 -0.27
N GLN A 7 -7.08 -2.75 -1.33
CA GLN A 7 -7.63 -4.05 -1.69
C GLN A 7 -6.54 -5.03 -2.05
N TYR A 8 -5.54 -4.56 -2.78
CA TYR A 8 -4.43 -5.43 -3.15
C TYR A 8 -3.65 -5.88 -1.92
N CYS A 9 -3.45 -4.97 -0.96
CA CYS A 9 -2.78 -5.32 0.29
C CYS A 9 -3.50 -6.49 0.98
N LYS A 10 -4.83 -6.39 1.09
CA LYS A 10 -5.59 -7.46 1.72
C LYS A 10 -5.52 -8.74 0.90
N ALA A 11 -5.52 -8.63 -0.41
CA ALA A 11 -5.51 -9.81 -1.27
C ALA A 11 -4.22 -10.61 -1.13
N VAL A 12 -3.11 -9.95 -0.81
CA VAL A 12 -1.83 -10.64 -0.65
C VAL A 12 -1.56 -11.01 0.82
N GLY A 13 -2.57 -10.88 1.67
CA GLY A 13 -2.44 -11.32 3.05
C GLY A 13 -1.96 -10.26 4.01
N GLY A 14 -1.92 -9.01 3.59
CA GLY A 14 -1.49 -7.93 4.46
C GLY A 14 -2.65 -7.28 5.18
N THR A 15 -2.32 -6.35 6.07
CA THR A 15 -3.30 -5.55 6.79
C THR A 15 -3.01 -4.09 6.50
N ASN A 16 -4.05 -3.35 6.14
CA ASN A 16 -3.90 -1.92 5.87
C ASN A 16 -3.82 -1.14 7.17
N LEU A 17 -2.89 -0.20 7.20
CA LEU A 17 -2.69 0.68 8.33
C LEU A 17 -2.54 2.09 7.81
N ILE A 18 -3.21 3.05 8.45
CA ILE A 18 -3.06 4.45 8.08
C ILE A 18 -2.12 5.10 9.08
N ALA A 19 -1.05 5.68 8.57
CA ALA A 19 -0.04 6.34 9.39
C ALA A 19 0.06 7.80 8.99
N ILE A 20 0.51 8.62 9.93
CA ILE A 20 0.73 10.05 9.67
C ILE A 20 2.23 10.24 9.54
N ASN A 21 2.66 10.78 8.40
CA ASN A 21 4.08 11.00 8.20
C ASN A 21 4.52 12.33 8.83
N SER A 22 5.80 12.64 8.70
CA SER A 22 6.34 13.83 9.36
C SER A 22 5.78 15.13 8.81
N ASN A 23 5.19 15.11 7.64
CA ASN A 23 4.55 16.29 7.05
C ASN A 23 3.09 16.41 7.45
N GLY A 24 2.60 15.49 8.27
CA GLY A 24 1.20 15.52 8.68
C GLY A 24 0.25 14.87 7.67
N ALA A 25 0.76 14.28 6.62
CA ALA A 25 -0.08 13.64 5.62
C ALA A 25 -0.29 12.18 5.97
N GLU A 26 -1.45 11.65 5.57
CA GLU A 26 -1.76 10.25 5.79
C GLU A 26 -1.11 9.37 4.75
N GLU A 27 -0.61 8.23 5.20
CA GLU A 27 -0.06 7.21 4.30
C GLU A 27 -0.76 5.89 4.58
N ASN A 28 -1.04 5.16 3.51
CA ASN A 28 -1.57 3.82 3.63
C ASN A 28 -0.41 2.83 3.59
N LEU A 29 -0.25 2.08 4.65
CA LEU A 29 0.80 1.07 4.75
C LEU A 29 0.19 -0.31 4.72
N CYS A 30 0.88 -1.24 4.08
CA CYS A 30 0.51 -2.64 4.09
C CYS A 30 1.46 -3.36 5.03
N THR A 31 0.93 -3.95 6.10
CA THR A 31 1.75 -4.63 7.08
C THR A 31 1.51 -6.12 7.00
N PHE A 32 2.52 -6.90 7.35
CA PHE A 32 2.47 -8.35 7.25
C PHE A 32 2.75 -8.98 8.61
N SER A 33 2.47 -10.27 8.73
CA SER A 33 2.57 -10.95 10.02
C SER A 33 3.99 -11.04 10.54
N ASP A 34 4.99 -10.86 9.68
CA ASP A 34 6.38 -10.88 10.13
C ASP A 34 6.87 -9.49 10.55
N ASN A 35 5.94 -8.55 10.73
CA ASN A 35 6.20 -7.17 11.15
C ASN A 35 6.86 -6.31 10.08
N SER A 36 6.92 -6.79 8.86
CA SER A 36 7.36 -5.95 7.76
C SER A 36 6.21 -5.09 7.27
N PHE A 37 6.55 -4.01 6.58
CA PHE A 37 5.53 -3.15 6.03
C PHE A 37 6.06 -2.47 4.78
N VAL A 38 5.12 -1.98 3.98
CA VAL A 38 5.45 -1.28 2.75
C VAL A 38 4.30 -0.32 2.46
N ASN A 39 4.58 0.77 1.79
CA ASN A 39 3.52 1.68 1.36
C ASN A 39 2.59 0.90 0.41
N SER A 40 1.29 0.97 0.66
CA SER A 40 0.33 0.20 -0.11
C SER A 40 0.39 0.54 -1.60
N TRP A 41 0.54 1.83 -1.92
CA TRP A 41 0.62 2.24 -3.32
C TRP A 41 1.91 1.76 -3.98
N ASP A 42 3.02 1.76 -3.25
CA ASP A 42 4.27 1.21 -3.78
C ASP A 42 4.12 -0.28 -4.07
N LEU A 43 3.47 -1.00 -3.18
CA LEU A 43 3.23 -2.41 -3.39
C LEU A 43 2.34 -2.62 -4.61
N PHE A 44 1.29 -1.82 -4.72
CA PHE A 44 0.36 -1.93 -5.83
C PHE A 44 1.07 -1.67 -7.17
N TYR A 45 1.86 -0.60 -7.24
CA TYR A 45 2.52 -0.25 -8.49
C TYR A 45 3.67 -1.17 -8.84
N LYS A 46 4.21 -1.87 -7.86
CA LYS A 46 5.21 -2.88 -8.14
C LYS A 46 4.59 -4.01 -8.96
N ARG A 47 3.35 -4.34 -8.66
CA ARG A 47 2.63 -5.40 -9.38
C ARG A 47 1.96 -4.86 -10.64
N PHE A 48 1.49 -3.64 -10.60
CA PHE A 48 0.77 -3.02 -11.71
C PHE A 48 1.40 -1.67 -12.03
N PRO A 49 2.53 -1.65 -12.74
CA PRO A 49 3.23 -0.38 -13.00
C PRO A 49 2.35 0.59 -13.75
N LYS A 50 2.29 1.81 -13.25
CA LYS A 50 1.39 2.79 -13.85
C LYS A 50 1.99 3.47 -15.06
N SER A 51 3.28 3.36 -15.23
CA SER A 51 3.91 4.07 -16.33
C SER A 51 4.50 3.11 -17.32
N ASN A 52 3.81 2.06 -17.55
CA ASN A 52 4.29 1.10 -18.50
C ASN A 52 4.13 1.54 -19.91
N LEU A 53 3.60 2.71 -20.08
CA LEU A 53 3.53 3.14 -21.41
C LEU A 53 4.69 3.87 -21.78
N ARG A 54 5.05 3.91 -21.96
CA ARG A 54 6.08 4.56 -22.09
C ARG A 54 6.14 4.75 -22.84
#